data_621948262c859943fb8c7569bbcaa59a
#
_entry.id   621948262c859943fb8c7569bbcaa59a
#
_cell.length_a   1.000
_cell.length_b   1.000
_cell.length_c   1.000
_cell.angle_alpha   90.00
_cell.angle_beta   90.00
_cell.angle_gamma   90.00
#
_symmetry.space_group_name_H-M   'P 1'
#
loop_
_entity.id
_entity.type
_entity.pdbx_description
1 polymer ?
#
loop_
_entity_poly.entity_id
_entity_poly.type
_entity_poly.pdbx_seq_one_letter_code
_entity_poly.pdbx_strand_id
1 'polypeptide(L)'
;MIKDIFVVPRVYVEKIIQHKEKLPTDNYYYLISIYGDDRRVVTAESKKILETLNFKNFLSLEFWDITDKDYGPIKEKFPQAELFHVDQAKKIIQFLERIKHQEDGTLIVHCTAGISRSGAVGTFACDYFGLNYLEFKRNNPYILPNPYVLRLLNNEWSNRTIDIHSLPRGVA
;
A
#
# COMPACT_ATOMS: atom_id res chain seq x y z
N MET A 1 -14.03 -0.97 9.44
CA MET A 1 -13.98 -1.07 7.94
C MET A 1 -13.22 0.13 7.37
N ILE A 2 -12.41 -0.05 6.31
CA ILE A 2 -11.75 1.09 5.65
C ILE A 2 -12.80 1.93 4.93
N LYS A 3 -12.82 3.24 5.22
CA LYS A 3 -13.76 4.22 4.65
C LYS A 3 -13.11 5.06 3.55
N ASP A 4 -11.83 5.38 3.71
CA ASP A 4 -11.08 6.22 2.80
C ASP A 4 -9.68 5.66 2.55
N ILE A 5 -9.14 5.96 1.37
CA ILE A 5 -7.76 5.66 1.00
C ILE A 5 -7.11 6.92 0.47
N PHE A 6 -6.03 7.36 1.11
CA PHE A 6 -5.21 8.47 0.65
C PHE A 6 -3.84 7.99 0.17
N VAL A 7 -3.54 8.37 -1.06
CA VAL A 7 -2.24 8.13 -1.68
C VAL A 7 -1.43 9.42 -1.60
N VAL A 8 -0.36 9.41 -0.84
CA VAL A 8 0.38 10.62 -0.47
C VAL A 8 1.88 10.49 -0.78
N PRO A 9 2.59 11.61 -0.99
CA PRO A 9 4.04 11.60 -1.06
C PRO A 9 4.67 11.35 0.31
N ARG A 10 5.91 10.86 0.32
CA ARG A 10 6.70 10.62 1.53
C ARG A 10 6.74 11.83 2.47
N VAL A 11 6.93 13.02 1.92
CA VAL A 11 7.01 14.26 2.69
C VAL A 11 5.76 14.53 3.54
N TYR A 12 4.61 14.03 3.12
CA TYR A 12 3.37 14.16 3.91
C TYR A 12 3.44 13.32 5.18
N VAL A 13 3.88 12.06 5.09
CA VAL A 13 4.05 11.19 6.25
C VAL A 13 5.16 11.71 7.18
N GLU A 14 6.24 12.27 6.61
CA GLU A 14 7.28 12.93 7.40
C GLU A 14 6.74 14.13 8.19
N LYS A 15 5.85 14.94 7.61
CA LYS A 15 5.18 16.04 8.32
C LYS A 15 4.27 15.56 9.45
N ILE A 16 3.55 14.46 9.25
CA ILE A 16 2.75 13.84 10.31
C ILE A 16 3.67 13.44 11.48
N ILE A 17 4.75 12.73 11.22
CA ILE A 17 5.72 12.31 12.23
C ILE A 17 6.36 13.50 12.96
N GLN A 18 6.58 14.60 12.27
CA GLN A 18 7.12 15.84 12.84
C GLN A 18 6.07 16.74 13.51
N HIS A 19 4.82 16.28 13.63
CA HIS A 19 3.67 17.04 14.14
C HIS A 19 3.39 18.37 13.40
N LYS A 20 3.84 18.47 12.15
CA LYS A 20 3.56 19.63 11.26
C LYS A 20 2.25 19.50 10.50
N GLU A 21 1.76 18.26 10.38
CA GLU A 21 0.45 17.94 9.81
C GLU A 21 -0.42 17.34 10.89
N LYS A 22 -1.66 17.83 11.02
CA LYS A 22 -2.63 17.30 12.00
C LYS A 22 -3.62 16.41 11.29
N LEU A 23 -3.86 15.24 11.86
CA LEU A 23 -4.90 14.32 11.43
C LEU A 23 -6.09 14.40 12.39
N PRO A 24 -7.33 14.14 11.94
CA PRO A 24 -8.49 13.97 12.81
C PRO A 24 -8.21 12.92 13.90
N THR A 25 -8.55 13.22 15.13
CA THR A 25 -8.25 12.37 16.30
C THR A 25 -9.33 11.32 16.58
N ASP A 26 -10.49 11.44 15.95
CA ASP A 26 -11.64 10.54 16.03
C ASP A 26 -11.62 9.40 15.01
N ASN A 27 -10.51 9.24 14.28
CA ASN A 27 -10.31 8.24 13.25
C ASN A 27 -9.09 7.37 13.55
N TYR A 28 -9.12 6.13 13.08
CA TYR A 28 -7.96 5.24 13.08
C TYR A 28 -7.25 5.26 11.73
N TYR A 29 -5.94 5.05 11.76
CA TYR A 29 -5.12 5.09 10.56
C TYR A 29 -4.33 3.79 10.39
N TYR A 30 -4.19 3.39 9.13
CA TYR A 30 -3.40 2.25 8.68
C TYR A 30 -2.41 2.73 7.64
N LEU A 31 -1.17 2.26 7.68
CA LEU A 31 -0.12 2.80 6.82
C LEU A 31 0.60 1.73 6.03
N ILE A 32 0.64 1.89 4.71
CA ILE A 32 1.56 1.18 3.82
C ILE A 32 2.64 2.16 3.36
N SER A 33 3.88 1.88 3.75
CA SER A 33 5.07 2.68 3.45
C SER A 33 5.94 1.97 2.42
N ILE A 34 6.07 2.58 1.23
CA ILE A 34 6.86 2.05 0.13
C ILE A 34 8.08 2.93 -0.09
N TYR A 35 9.27 2.33 -0.04
CA TYR A 35 10.55 2.97 -0.31
C TYR A 35 11.34 2.14 -1.34
N GLY A 36 12.45 2.66 -1.87
CA GLY A 36 13.27 2.00 -2.86
C GLY A 36 14.67 2.58 -2.87
N ASP A 37 14.92 3.49 -3.81
CA ASP A 37 16.14 4.28 -3.92
C ASP A 37 16.25 5.40 -2.88
N ASP A 38 15.21 5.60 -2.07
CA ASP A 38 15.10 6.60 -1.03
C ASP A 38 15.10 5.99 0.38
N ARG A 39 15.12 6.87 1.39
CA ARG A 39 15.18 6.42 2.79
C ARG A 39 13.83 5.86 3.27
N ARG A 40 13.92 4.87 4.14
CA ARG A 40 12.78 4.35 4.91
C ARG A 40 12.28 5.39 5.91
N VAL A 41 10.98 5.67 5.90
CA VAL A 41 10.33 6.63 6.82
C VAL A 41 9.82 5.94 8.08
N VAL A 42 9.23 4.76 7.94
CA VAL A 42 8.64 4.01 9.07
C VAL A 42 9.72 3.18 9.77
N THR A 43 10.37 3.80 10.74
CA THR A 43 11.36 3.20 11.65
C THR A 43 10.68 2.78 12.97
N ALA A 44 11.42 2.12 13.86
CA ALA A 44 10.92 1.78 15.19
C ALA A 44 10.55 3.02 16.02
N GLU A 45 11.30 4.11 15.86
CA GLU A 45 11.05 5.39 16.54
C GLU A 45 9.81 6.08 15.97
N SER A 46 9.72 6.23 14.64
CA SER A 46 8.57 6.88 14.01
C SER A 46 7.26 6.12 14.23
N LYS A 47 7.30 4.79 14.36
CA LYS A 47 6.12 4.00 14.72
C LYS A 47 5.54 4.41 16.06
N LYS A 48 6.37 4.61 17.09
CA LYS A 48 5.89 5.05 18.41
C LYS A 48 5.18 6.40 18.32
N ILE A 49 5.69 7.33 17.51
CA ILE A 49 5.05 8.62 17.26
C ILE A 49 3.70 8.42 16.55
N LEU A 50 3.67 7.65 15.48
CA LEU A 50 2.45 7.38 14.71
C LEU A 50 1.38 6.68 15.56
N GLU A 51 1.75 5.78 16.45
CA GLU A 51 0.82 5.11 17.38
C GLU A 51 0.12 6.13 18.30
N THR A 52 0.80 7.19 18.73
CA THR A 52 0.17 8.29 19.50
C THR A 52 -0.83 9.11 18.68
N LEU A 53 -0.77 8.99 17.35
CA LEU A 53 -1.65 9.64 16.37
C LEU A 53 -2.72 8.68 15.80
N ASN A 54 -3.08 7.65 16.55
CA ASN A 54 -4.09 6.64 16.19
C ASN A 54 -3.75 5.74 14.99
N PHE A 55 -2.47 5.62 14.61
CA PHE A 55 -2.07 4.58 13.66
C PHE A 55 -2.02 3.22 14.35
N LYS A 56 -2.77 2.25 13.82
CA LYS A 56 -2.94 0.92 14.43
C LYS A 56 -2.05 -0.15 13.80
N ASN A 57 -1.81 -0.08 12.50
CA ASN A 57 -1.00 -1.05 11.79
C ASN A 57 -0.15 -0.42 10.70
N PHE A 58 1.01 -1.08 10.46
CA PHE A 58 2.03 -0.61 9.53
C PHE A 58 2.52 -1.76 8.65
N LEU A 59 2.69 -1.49 7.37
CA LEU A 59 3.41 -2.34 6.44
C LEU A 59 4.49 -1.51 5.75
N SER A 60 5.74 -1.96 5.80
CA SER A 60 6.84 -1.33 5.07
C SER A 60 7.35 -2.29 4.01
N LEU A 61 7.51 -1.79 2.79
CA LEU A 61 7.96 -2.55 1.63
C LEU A 61 9.05 -1.80 0.89
N GLU A 62 10.04 -2.54 0.41
CA GLU A 62 11.14 -2.01 -0.39
C GLU A 62 11.05 -2.53 -1.81
N PHE A 63 10.83 -1.63 -2.77
CA PHE A 63 10.93 -1.89 -4.20
C PHE A 63 10.98 -0.59 -5.00
N TRP A 64 11.60 -0.65 -6.18
CA TRP A 64 11.77 0.49 -7.05
C TRP A 64 10.54 0.73 -7.94
N ASP A 65 10.41 1.95 -8.44
CA ASP A 65 9.34 2.33 -9.38
C ASP A 65 9.71 1.98 -10.81
N ILE A 66 9.80 0.70 -11.08
CA ILE A 66 10.20 0.12 -12.37
C ILE A 66 9.22 -1.00 -12.77
N THR A 67 9.28 -1.38 -14.02
CA THR A 67 8.52 -2.52 -14.56
C THR A 67 9.46 -3.69 -14.90
N ASP A 68 8.87 -4.85 -15.21
CA ASP A 68 9.62 -6.02 -15.66
C ASP A 68 10.46 -5.74 -16.92
N LYS A 69 10.00 -4.85 -17.80
CA LYS A 69 10.72 -4.44 -19.01
C LYS A 69 11.97 -3.59 -18.72
N ASP A 70 11.90 -2.79 -17.66
CA ASP A 70 12.97 -1.86 -17.29
C ASP A 70 14.00 -2.51 -16.38
N TYR A 71 13.66 -3.65 -15.76
CA TYR A 71 14.44 -4.24 -14.66
C TYR A 71 15.87 -4.63 -15.07
N GLY A 72 16.05 -5.31 -16.20
CA GLY A 72 17.37 -5.75 -16.65
C GLY A 72 18.38 -4.59 -16.76
N PRO A 73 18.12 -3.59 -17.62
CA PRO A 73 19.01 -2.43 -17.78
C PRO A 73 19.22 -1.63 -16.50
N ILE A 74 18.18 -1.51 -15.65
CA ILE A 74 18.28 -0.80 -14.38
C ILE A 74 19.12 -1.59 -13.38
N LYS A 75 18.95 -2.90 -13.29
CA LYS A 75 19.72 -3.77 -12.38
C LYS A 75 21.21 -3.80 -12.70
N GLU A 76 21.57 -3.74 -13.99
CA GLU A 76 22.97 -3.63 -14.42
C GLU A 76 23.61 -2.33 -13.91
N LYS A 77 22.89 -1.21 -14.00
CA LYS A 77 23.38 0.10 -13.57
C LYS A 77 23.28 0.30 -12.05
N PHE A 78 22.25 -0.25 -11.43
CA PHE A 78 21.96 -0.14 -10.00
C PHE A 78 21.73 -1.53 -9.40
N PRO A 79 22.79 -2.25 -9.01
CA PRO A 79 22.69 -3.63 -8.49
C PRO A 79 21.76 -3.79 -7.28
N GLN A 80 21.52 -2.72 -6.52
CA GLN A 80 20.61 -2.70 -5.37
C GLN A 80 19.14 -2.51 -5.77
N ALA A 81 18.82 -2.27 -7.06
CA ALA A 81 17.44 -2.08 -7.49
C ALA A 81 16.60 -3.35 -7.25
N GLU A 82 15.46 -3.19 -6.62
CA GLU A 82 14.51 -4.26 -6.31
C GLU A 82 13.23 -4.09 -7.14
N LEU A 83 12.88 -5.11 -7.91
CA LEU A 83 11.61 -5.18 -8.63
C LEU A 83 10.50 -5.63 -7.65
N PHE A 84 9.31 -5.08 -7.79
CA PHE A 84 8.14 -5.62 -7.07
C PHE A 84 7.89 -7.09 -7.43
N HIS A 85 7.66 -7.94 -6.46
CA HIS A 85 7.50 -9.39 -6.67
C HIS A 85 6.31 -9.97 -5.90
N VAL A 86 5.96 -11.22 -6.23
CA VAL A 86 4.78 -11.92 -5.73
C VAL A 86 4.71 -11.95 -4.19
N ASP A 87 5.82 -12.15 -3.49
CA ASP A 87 5.82 -12.19 -2.03
C ASP A 87 5.46 -10.83 -1.41
N GLN A 88 5.80 -9.73 -2.08
CA GLN A 88 5.38 -8.39 -1.66
C GLN A 88 3.88 -8.17 -1.92
N ALA A 89 3.36 -8.68 -3.05
CA ALA A 89 1.92 -8.69 -3.32
C ALA A 89 1.16 -9.47 -2.24
N LYS A 90 1.66 -10.66 -1.86
CA LYS A 90 1.09 -11.46 -0.76
C LYS A 90 1.07 -10.70 0.57
N LYS A 91 2.17 -10.00 0.91
CA LYS A 91 2.25 -9.18 2.14
C LYS A 91 1.22 -8.06 2.14
N ILE A 92 1.02 -7.38 1.00
CA ILE A 92 -0.01 -6.33 0.86
C ILE A 92 -1.40 -6.93 1.08
N ILE A 93 -1.74 -8.01 0.39
CA ILE A 93 -3.06 -8.64 0.52
C ILE A 93 -3.30 -9.13 1.97
N GLN A 94 -2.32 -9.75 2.60
CA GLN A 94 -2.41 -10.17 4.01
C GLN A 94 -2.59 -8.97 4.96
N PHE A 95 -1.96 -7.85 4.68
CA PHE A 95 -2.14 -6.63 5.45
C PHE A 95 -3.56 -6.06 5.29
N LEU A 96 -4.07 -5.97 4.06
CA LEU A 96 -5.44 -5.53 3.78
C LEU A 96 -6.48 -6.45 4.43
N GLU A 97 -6.27 -7.77 4.37
CA GLU A 97 -7.13 -8.76 5.05
C GLU A 97 -7.15 -8.53 6.55
N ARG A 98 -5.99 -8.30 7.16
CA ARG A 98 -5.89 -8.02 8.61
C ARG A 98 -6.66 -6.78 9.01
N ILE A 99 -6.48 -5.66 8.29
CA ILE A 99 -7.12 -4.39 8.65
C ILE A 99 -8.61 -4.35 8.32
N LYS A 100 -9.08 -5.22 7.41
CA LYS A 100 -10.51 -5.37 7.07
C LYS A 100 -11.38 -5.72 8.28
N HIS A 101 -10.81 -6.46 9.24
CA HIS A 101 -11.48 -6.94 10.44
C HIS A 101 -11.18 -6.10 11.68
N GLN A 102 -10.57 -4.93 11.51
CA GLN A 102 -10.27 -4.00 12.60
C GLN A 102 -11.25 -2.82 12.63
N GLU A 103 -10.95 -1.83 13.47
CA GLU A 103 -11.75 -0.63 13.64
C GLU A 103 -11.89 0.14 12.33
N ASP A 104 -12.97 0.88 12.22
CA ASP A 104 -13.20 1.77 11.08
C ASP A 104 -12.08 2.82 10.98
N GLY A 105 -11.59 3.05 9.76
CA GLY A 105 -10.47 3.97 9.62
C GLY A 105 -10.08 4.29 8.19
N THR A 106 -8.98 4.99 8.06
CA THR A 106 -8.40 5.45 6.81
C THR A 106 -7.09 4.73 6.52
N LEU A 107 -6.94 4.23 5.30
CA LEU A 107 -5.69 3.69 4.80
C LEU A 107 -4.87 4.80 4.12
N ILE A 108 -3.66 5.02 4.61
CA ILE A 108 -2.68 5.90 3.97
C ILE A 108 -1.65 5.02 3.26
N VAL A 109 -1.42 5.28 1.98
CA VAL A 109 -0.40 4.60 1.18
C VAL A 109 0.57 5.64 0.63
N HIS A 110 1.85 5.50 0.93
CA HIS A 110 2.84 6.43 0.40
C HIS A 110 4.00 5.72 -0.32
N CYS A 111 4.57 6.42 -1.27
CA CYS A 111 5.89 6.19 -1.84
C CYS A 111 6.62 7.53 -1.89
N THR A 112 7.73 7.63 -2.60
CA THR A 112 8.50 8.90 -2.72
C THR A 112 7.61 10.05 -3.18
N ALA A 113 6.97 9.93 -4.34
CA ALA A 113 6.17 10.99 -4.96
C ALA A 113 4.66 10.91 -4.66
N GLY A 114 4.15 9.77 -4.18
CA GLY A 114 2.72 9.57 -3.98
C GLY A 114 1.94 9.41 -5.30
N ILE A 115 2.55 8.86 -6.34
CA ILE A 115 1.97 8.82 -7.69
C ILE A 115 1.85 7.38 -8.22
N SER A 116 2.96 6.68 -8.39
CA SER A 116 3.07 5.45 -9.19
C SER A 116 2.96 4.18 -8.32
N ARG A 117 3.95 3.86 -7.50
CA ARG A 117 3.96 2.67 -6.61
C ARG A 117 2.78 2.68 -5.64
N SER A 118 2.63 3.76 -4.89
CA SER A 118 1.51 3.95 -3.96
C SER A 118 0.17 4.12 -4.69
N GLY A 119 0.17 4.69 -5.89
CA GLY A 119 -1.00 4.75 -6.76
C GLY A 119 -1.52 3.37 -7.14
N ALA A 120 -0.62 2.43 -7.49
CA ALA A 120 -0.99 1.05 -7.80
C ALA A 120 -1.57 0.32 -6.59
N VAL A 121 -0.91 0.43 -5.42
CA VAL A 121 -1.38 -0.20 -4.18
C VAL A 121 -2.69 0.41 -3.70
N GLY A 122 -2.85 1.74 -3.76
CA GLY A 122 -4.09 2.43 -3.40
C GLY A 122 -5.26 2.07 -4.31
N THR A 123 -5.02 1.97 -5.63
CA THR A 123 -6.02 1.53 -6.60
C THR A 123 -6.46 0.10 -6.33
N PHE A 124 -5.54 -0.81 -6.11
CA PHE A 124 -5.84 -2.19 -5.73
C PHE A 124 -6.64 -2.25 -4.41
N ALA A 125 -6.24 -1.50 -3.40
CA ALA A 125 -6.92 -1.47 -2.10
C ALA A 125 -8.35 -0.90 -2.22
N CYS A 126 -8.58 0.10 -3.09
CA CYS A 126 -9.90 0.64 -3.39
C CYS A 126 -10.84 -0.46 -3.90
N ASP A 127 -10.38 -1.26 -4.87
CA ASP A 127 -11.13 -2.40 -5.41
C ASP A 127 -11.33 -3.49 -4.35
N TYR A 128 -10.27 -3.84 -3.63
CA TYR A 128 -10.29 -4.85 -2.56
C TYR A 128 -11.34 -4.57 -1.46
N PHE A 129 -11.50 -3.31 -1.06
CA PHE A 129 -12.50 -2.90 -0.06
C PHE A 129 -13.87 -2.56 -0.67
N GLY A 130 -14.02 -2.60 -1.99
CA GLY A 130 -15.26 -2.26 -2.70
C GLY A 130 -15.64 -0.80 -2.56
N LEU A 131 -14.67 0.10 -2.46
CA LEU A 131 -14.91 1.55 -2.38
C LEU A 131 -15.28 2.13 -3.75
N ASN A 132 -15.95 3.29 -3.73
CA ASN A 132 -16.29 4.00 -4.94
C ASN A 132 -15.02 4.54 -5.63
N TYR A 133 -14.69 4.01 -6.81
CA TYR A 133 -13.47 4.38 -7.54
C TYR A 133 -13.46 5.85 -7.97
N LEU A 134 -14.59 6.43 -8.34
CA LEU A 134 -14.64 7.84 -8.75
C LEU A 134 -14.37 8.78 -7.57
N GLU A 135 -14.85 8.42 -6.38
CA GLU A 135 -14.56 9.15 -5.16
C GLU A 135 -13.10 9.00 -4.75
N PHE A 136 -12.59 7.76 -4.76
CA PHE A 136 -11.17 7.48 -4.54
C PHE A 136 -10.29 8.29 -5.51
N LYS A 137 -10.62 8.32 -6.81
CA LYS A 137 -9.85 9.07 -7.82
C LYS A 137 -9.93 10.58 -7.60
N ARG A 138 -11.07 11.09 -7.14
CA ARG A 138 -11.25 12.52 -6.79
C ARG A 138 -10.38 12.92 -5.61
N ASN A 139 -10.28 12.06 -4.60
CA ASN A 139 -9.45 12.27 -3.42
C ASN A 139 -7.95 12.08 -3.72
N ASN A 140 -7.61 11.37 -4.80
CA ASN A 140 -6.25 11.06 -5.25
C ASN A 140 -6.03 11.44 -6.73
N PRO A 141 -6.16 12.73 -7.12
CA PRO A 141 -6.25 13.13 -8.53
C PRO A 141 -4.96 12.91 -9.33
N TYR A 142 -3.81 12.86 -8.66
CA TYR A 142 -2.49 12.82 -9.31
C TYR A 142 -1.91 11.42 -9.46
N ILE A 143 -2.63 10.36 -9.06
CA ILE A 143 -2.10 9.00 -9.17
C ILE A 143 -2.04 8.55 -10.64
N LEU A 144 -0.90 7.92 -10.97
CA LEU A 144 -0.64 7.19 -12.20
C LEU A 144 -0.09 5.82 -11.80
N PRO A 145 -0.97 4.83 -11.58
CA PRO A 145 -0.59 3.54 -11.03
C PRO A 145 0.48 2.81 -11.85
N ASN A 146 1.54 2.31 -11.22
CA ASN A 146 2.51 1.43 -11.86
C ASN A 146 1.79 0.18 -12.37
N PRO A 147 1.75 -0.06 -13.69
CA PRO A 147 0.95 -1.12 -14.29
C PRO A 147 1.46 -2.52 -13.92
N TYR A 148 2.77 -2.67 -13.70
CA TYR A 148 3.37 -3.93 -13.30
C TYR A 148 2.97 -4.32 -11.86
N VAL A 149 3.06 -3.37 -10.92
CA VAL A 149 2.65 -3.57 -9.52
C VAL A 149 1.16 -3.92 -9.45
N LEU A 150 0.31 -3.16 -10.14
CA LEU A 150 -1.14 -3.39 -10.15
C LEU A 150 -1.49 -4.76 -10.74
N ARG A 151 -0.84 -5.15 -11.85
CA ARG A 151 -1.03 -6.46 -12.47
C ARG A 151 -0.68 -7.61 -11.53
N LEU A 152 0.46 -7.53 -10.83
CA LEU A 152 0.87 -8.58 -9.89
C LEU A 152 -0.08 -8.70 -8.69
N LEU A 153 -0.57 -7.59 -8.16
CA LEU A 153 -1.57 -7.58 -7.08
C LEU A 153 -2.88 -8.26 -7.53
N ASN A 154 -3.39 -7.90 -8.71
CA ASN A 154 -4.61 -8.48 -9.25
C ASN A 154 -4.47 -9.97 -9.53
N ASN A 155 -3.34 -10.40 -10.10
CA ASN A 155 -3.07 -11.81 -10.36
C ASN A 155 -3.01 -12.63 -9.06
N GLU A 156 -2.28 -12.14 -8.07
CA GLU A 156 -2.17 -12.84 -6.77
C GLU A 156 -3.51 -12.93 -6.05
N TRP A 157 -4.32 -11.88 -6.12
CA TRP A 157 -5.68 -11.88 -5.54
C TRP A 157 -6.61 -12.87 -6.26
N SER A 158 -6.61 -12.89 -7.58
CA SER A 158 -7.41 -13.81 -8.39
C SER A 158 -7.05 -15.27 -8.12
N ASN A 159 -5.77 -15.59 -8.00
CA ASN A 159 -5.30 -16.94 -7.71
C ASN A 159 -5.82 -17.43 -6.34
N ARG A 160 -5.81 -16.59 -5.31
CA ARG A 160 -6.36 -16.94 -3.99
C ARG A 160 -7.86 -17.19 -4.02
N THR A 161 -8.59 -16.45 -4.81
CA THR A 161 -10.05 -16.60 -4.92
C THR A 161 -10.40 -17.93 -5.61
N ILE A 162 -9.62 -18.37 -6.59
CA ILE A 162 -9.79 -19.64 -7.26
C ILE A 162 -9.53 -20.81 -6.29
N ASP A 163 -8.46 -20.75 -5.49
CA ASP A 163 -8.11 -21.80 -4.53
C ASP A 163 -9.20 -22.01 -3.46
N ILE A 164 -9.83 -20.92 -2.99
CA ILE A 164 -10.93 -21.00 -2.02
C ILE A 164 -12.17 -21.70 -2.61
N HIS A 165 -12.45 -21.49 -3.90
CA HIS A 165 -13.60 -22.09 -4.58
C HIS A 165 -13.34 -23.52 -5.07
N SER A 166 -12.07 -23.93 -5.16
CA SER A 166 -11.68 -25.29 -5.59
C SER A 166 -11.63 -26.32 -4.46
N LEU A 167 -11.77 -25.90 -3.20
CA LEU A 167 -11.90 -26.82 -2.08
C LEU A 167 -13.22 -27.60 -2.19
N PRO A 168 -13.23 -28.96 -2.16
CA PRO A 168 -14.44 -29.73 -2.17
C PRO A 168 -15.29 -29.34 -0.97
N ARG A 169 -16.50 -28.84 -1.20
CA ARG A 169 -17.48 -28.62 -0.14
C ARG A 169 -17.65 -29.97 0.56
N GLY A 170 -17.18 -30.03 1.81
CA GLY A 170 -17.20 -31.23 2.59
C GLY A 170 -18.56 -31.90 2.52
N VAL A 171 -18.53 -33.16 2.18
CA VAL A 171 -19.66 -34.08 2.32
C VAL A 171 -19.95 -34.18 3.80
N ALA A 172 -21.09 -33.60 4.20
CA ALA A 172 -21.64 -33.76 5.55
C ALA A 172 -22.13 -35.20 5.73
#